data_5bbdbf8c831f05f0bd2c5b238b44c160
#
_entry.id   5bbdbf8c831f05f0bd2c5b238b44c160
#
_cell.length_a   1.000
_cell.length_b   1.000
_cell.length_c   1.000
_cell.angle_alpha   90.00
_cell.angle_beta   90.00
_cell.angle_gamma   90.00
#
_symmetry.space_group_name_H-M   'P 1'
#
loop_
_entity.id
_entity.type
_entity.pdbx_description
1 polymer ?
#
loop_
_entity_poly.entity_id
_entity_poly.type
_entity_poly.pdbx_seq_one_letter_code
_entity_poly.pdbx_strand_id
1 'polypeptide(L)'
;MNEKELIHVALKGLPPTVNQMYRNCGTRRYKTPETREFQDGLVAILKSLWGDKPCFNGRAGLRLFFSQKDKRRWDIDNRVKALQDCLQAAGVIKDDSQIDKLVLERVYGNEDRTFITLSEIIQEG
;
A
#
# COMPACT_ATOMS: atom_id res chain seq x y z
N MET A 1 3.24 -13.56 18.77
CA MET A 1 3.76 -13.39 17.39
C MET A 1 4.71 -12.23 17.37
N ASN A 2 5.92 -12.46 16.90
CA ASN A 2 6.89 -11.40 16.69
C ASN A 2 6.82 -10.91 15.25
N GLU A 3 7.06 -9.64 15.06
CA GLU A 3 7.13 -9.02 13.75
C GLU A 3 8.50 -8.39 13.55
N LYS A 4 9.01 -8.47 12.34
CA LYS A 4 10.26 -7.84 11.95
C LYS A 4 9.99 -6.92 10.78
N GLU A 5 10.25 -5.65 10.93
CA GLU A 5 10.03 -4.68 9.86
C GLU A 5 10.89 -5.01 8.64
N LEU A 6 10.28 -5.08 7.48
CA LEU A 6 10.94 -5.30 6.21
C LEU A 6 11.13 -3.99 5.44
N ILE A 7 10.11 -3.15 5.41
CA ILE A 7 10.15 -1.88 4.70
C ILE A 7 9.19 -0.90 5.34
N HIS A 8 9.58 0.37 5.37
CA HIS A 8 8.74 1.47 5.84
C HIS A 8 8.83 2.64 4.87
N VAL A 9 7.68 3.20 4.51
CA VAL A 9 7.60 4.32 3.58
C VAL A 9 6.64 5.38 4.13
N ALA A 10 7.04 6.64 4.03
CA ALA A 10 6.17 7.77 4.31
C ALA A 10 5.95 8.55 3.01
N LEU A 11 4.69 8.82 2.68
CA LEU A 11 4.30 9.50 1.46
C LEU A 11 3.50 10.75 1.77
N LYS A 12 3.62 11.76 0.92
CA LYS A 12 2.65 12.86 0.88
C LYS A 12 1.41 12.39 0.13
N GLY A 13 0.24 12.86 0.58
CA GLY A 13 -1.02 12.51 -0.05
C GLY A 13 -1.58 11.17 0.39
N LEU A 14 -2.70 10.83 -0.21
CA LEU A 14 -3.42 9.59 0.03
C LEU A 14 -3.48 8.77 -1.26
N PRO A 15 -3.41 7.43 -1.17
CA PRO A 15 -3.56 6.61 -2.36
C PRO A 15 -4.99 6.73 -2.90
N PRO A 16 -5.20 6.44 -4.19
CA PRO A 16 -6.55 6.45 -4.75
C PRO A 16 -7.43 5.39 -4.09
N THR A 17 -8.71 5.68 -3.98
CA THR A 17 -9.69 4.68 -3.54
C THR A 17 -9.95 3.68 -4.68
N VAL A 18 -10.51 2.52 -4.36
CA VAL A 18 -10.86 1.51 -5.37
C VAL A 18 -11.75 2.12 -6.46
N ASN A 19 -12.69 2.98 -6.07
CA ASN A 19 -13.61 3.63 -7.03
C ASN A 19 -12.90 4.64 -7.94
N GLN A 20 -11.79 5.21 -7.50
CA GLN A 20 -11.00 6.19 -8.27
C GLN A 20 -9.96 5.53 -9.18
N MET A 21 -9.62 4.25 -8.93
CA MET A 21 -8.51 3.59 -9.63
C MET A 21 -8.77 3.35 -11.09
N TYR A 22 -10.03 3.17 -11.48
CA TYR A 22 -10.39 2.71 -12.81
C TYR A 22 -11.48 3.54 -13.44
N ARG A 23 -11.43 3.63 -14.76
CA ARG A 23 -12.52 4.13 -15.59
C ARG A 23 -12.95 3.06 -16.57
N ASN A 24 -14.24 3.03 -16.86
CA ASN A 24 -14.80 2.14 -17.87
C ASN A 24 -14.91 2.90 -19.21
N CYS A 25 -14.50 2.24 -20.29
CA CYS A 25 -14.70 2.73 -21.64
C CYS A 25 -15.26 1.56 -22.49
N GLY A 26 -16.56 1.55 -22.69
CA GLY A 26 -17.24 0.41 -23.31
C GLY A 26 -17.11 -0.83 -22.43
N THR A 27 -16.55 -1.90 -22.97
CA THR A 27 -16.30 -3.15 -22.25
C THR A 27 -14.92 -3.19 -21.59
N ARG A 28 -14.10 -2.15 -21.77
CA ARG A 28 -12.74 -2.11 -21.24
C ARG A 28 -12.69 -1.29 -19.94
N ARG A 29 -11.76 -1.69 -19.10
CA ARG A 29 -11.48 -1.04 -17.83
C ARG A 29 -10.03 -0.55 -17.82
N TYR A 30 -9.84 0.73 -17.56
CA TYR A 30 -8.51 1.34 -17.55
C TYR A 30 -8.20 1.94 -16.19
N LYS A 31 -6.93 1.85 -15.78
CA LYS A 31 -6.45 2.66 -14.66
C LYS A 31 -6.44 4.12 -15.08
N THR A 32 -6.88 5.00 -14.16
CA THR A 32 -6.83 6.44 -14.40
C THR A 32 -5.39 6.92 -14.46
N PRO A 33 -5.11 8.05 -15.17
CA PRO A 33 -3.76 8.62 -15.17
C PRO A 33 -3.24 8.94 -13.77
N GLU A 34 -4.10 9.44 -12.89
CA GLU A 34 -3.76 9.76 -11.51
C GLU A 34 -3.33 8.50 -10.73
N THR A 35 -4.03 7.40 -10.96
CA THR A 35 -3.68 6.10 -10.35
C THR A 35 -2.33 5.61 -10.84
N ARG A 36 -2.08 5.69 -12.14
CA ARG A 36 -0.80 5.28 -12.72
C ARG A 36 0.35 6.12 -12.17
N GLU A 37 0.17 7.44 -12.11
CA GLU A 37 1.19 8.34 -11.58
C GLU A 37 1.51 8.01 -10.12
N PHE A 38 0.49 7.82 -9.31
CA PHE A 38 0.65 7.44 -7.90
C PHE A 38 1.40 6.11 -7.78
N GLN A 39 0.95 5.09 -8.50
CA GLN A 39 1.51 3.75 -8.41
C GLN A 39 2.94 3.69 -8.95
N ASP A 40 3.21 4.33 -10.08
CA ASP A 40 4.56 4.38 -10.66
C ASP A 40 5.54 5.06 -9.70
N GLY A 41 5.13 6.15 -9.06
CA GLY A 41 5.94 6.85 -8.09
C GLY A 41 6.24 5.99 -6.87
N LEU A 42 5.23 5.34 -6.32
CA LEU A 42 5.42 4.48 -5.15
C LEU A 42 6.24 3.24 -5.49
N VAL A 43 6.00 2.62 -6.63
CA VAL A 43 6.80 1.47 -7.09
C VAL A 43 8.28 1.84 -7.19
N ALA A 44 8.59 3.01 -7.73
CA ALA A 44 9.98 3.48 -7.83
C ALA A 44 10.62 3.64 -6.43
N ILE A 45 9.90 4.21 -5.48
CA ILE A 45 10.37 4.35 -4.10
C ILE A 45 10.60 2.97 -3.47
N LEU A 46 9.63 2.07 -3.61
CA LEU A 46 9.72 0.73 -3.04
C LEU A 46 10.90 -0.05 -3.63
N LYS A 47 11.11 0.01 -4.93
CA LYS A 47 12.27 -0.64 -5.57
C LYS A 47 13.59 -0.08 -5.07
N SER A 48 13.67 1.24 -4.90
CA SER A 48 14.86 1.88 -4.38
C SER A 48 15.18 1.41 -2.96
N LEU A 49 14.17 1.31 -2.10
CA LEU A 49 14.35 0.89 -0.72
C LEU A 49 14.62 -0.61 -0.58
N TRP A 50 13.95 -1.41 -1.42
CA TRP A 50 14.12 -2.88 -1.38
C TRP A 50 15.46 -3.31 -1.95
N GLY A 51 15.94 -2.63 -2.99
CA GLY A 51 17.22 -2.91 -3.64
C GLY A 51 17.21 -4.28 -4.33
N ASP A 52 18.32 -4.98 -4.23
CA ASP A 52 18.53 -6.27 -4.89
C ASP A 52 18.06 -7.47 -4.07
N LYS A 53 17.35 -7.23 -2.97
CA LYS A 53 16.84 -8.33 -2.15
C LYS A 53 15.86 -9.17 -2.96
N PRO A 54 15.87 -10.50 -2.77
CA PRO A 54 14.86 -11.35 -3.38
C PRO A 54 13.47 -10.99 -2.85
N CYS A 55 12.47 -11.25 -3.67
CA CYS A 55 11.08 -11.07 -3.28
C CYS A 55 10.79 -11.82 -1.97
N PHE A 56 10.17 -11.13 -1.01
CA PHE A 56 9.80 -11.74 0.25
C PHE A 56 8.75 -12.82 0.02
N ASN A 57 9.00 -14.02 0.53
CA ASN A 57 8.16 -15.19 0.27
C ASN A 57 7.48 -15.75 1.53
N GLY A 58 7.61 -15.08 2.67
CA GLY A 58 7.01 -15.52 3.93
C GLY A 58 5.64 -14.91 4.19
N ARG A 59 5.18 -15.05 5.42
CA ARG A 59 3.94 -14.41 5.87
C ARG A 59 4.23 -12.99 6.36
N ALA A 60 3.36 -12.07 6.04
CA ALA A 60 3.59 -10.64 6.29
C ALA A 60 2.42 -9.99 7.03
N GLY A 61 2.75 -8.95 7.77
CA GLY A 61 1.80 -8.00 8.30
C GLY A 61 1.95 -6.66 7.58
N LEU A 62 0.85 -6.05 7.23
CA LEU A 62 0.81 -4.73 6.61
C LEU A 62 0.11 -3.76 7.54
N ARG A 63 0.81 -2.67 7.87
CA ARG A 63 0.24 -1.59 8.66
C ARG A 63 0.20 -0.34 7.82
N LEU A 64 -0.98 0.24 7.71
CA LEU A 64 -1.21 1.48 6.97
C LEU A 64 -1.79 2.52 7.92
N PHE A 65 -1.17 3.68 7.92
CA PHE A 65 -1.60 4.80 8.73
C PHE A 65 -1.85 5.98 7.80
N PHE A 66 -3.06 6.53 7.86
CA PHE A 66 -3.45 7.67 7.03
C PHE A 66 -3.67 8.89 7.90
N SER A 67 -3.01 10.00 7.56
CA SER A 67 -3.33 11.32 8.09
C SER A 67 -4.12 12.06 7.02
N GLN A 68 -5.27 12.61 7.39
CA GLN A 68 -6.20 13.24 6.47
C GLN A 68 -6.50 14.66 6.93
N LYS A 69 -6.38 15.63 6.03
CA LYS A 69 -6.57 17.04 6.41
C LYS A 69 -8.02 17.48 6.45
N ASP A 70 -8.89 16.80 5.71
CA ASP A 70 -10.32 17.12 5.72
C ASP A 70 -11.13 15.91 6.17
N LYS A 71 -12.43 16.14 6.43
CA LYS A 71 -13.31 15.10 6.95
C LYS A 71 -14.15 14.44 5.85
N ARG A 72 -13.66 14.41 4.61
CA ARG A 72 -14.34 13.68 3.54
C ARG A 72 -14.48 12.21 3.95
N ARG A 73 -15.65 11.67 3.66
CA ARG A 73 -15.92 10.28 4.00
C ARG A 73 -15.37 9.33 2.96
N TRP A 74 -14.67 8.32 3.44
CA TRP A 74 -14.28 7.16 2.64
C TRP A 74 -14.07 6.00 3.62
N ASP A 75 -14.35 4.80 3.14
CA ASP A 75 -14.14 3.61 3.95
C ASP A 75 -12.65 3.38 4.13
N ILE A 76 -12.24 3.08 5.36
CA ILE A 76 -10.81 2.98 5.71
C ILE A 76 -10.08 1.90 4.89
N ASP A 77 -10.77 0.84 4.48
CA ASP A 77 -10.19 -0.23 3.67
C ASP A 77 -10.13 0.09 2.17
N ASN A 78 -10.72 1.19 1.75
CA ASN A 78 -10.93 1.49 0.33
C ASN A 78 -9.66 1.96 -0.41
N ARG A 79 -8.56 2.21 0.33
CA ARG A 79 -7.28 2.65 -0.25
C ARG A 79 -6.19 1.58 -0.17
N VAL A 80 -6.51 0.40 0.35
CA VAL A 80 -5.53 -0.67 0.59
C VAL A 80 -5.05 -1.29 -0.72
N LYS A 81 -5.95 -1.51 -1.66
CA LYS A 81 -5.64 -2.21 -2.91
C LYS A 81 -4.54 -1.51 -3.72
N ALA A 82 -4.60 -0.20 -3.83
CA ALA A 82 -3.58 0.57 -4.56
C ALA A 82 -2.18 0.33 -4.00
N LEU A 83 -2.07 0.20 -2.67
CA LEU A 83 -0.81 -0.01 -1.99
C LEU A 83 -0.32 -1.46 -2.11
N GLN A 84 -1.22 -2.43 -1.97
CA GLN A 84 -0.88 -3.84 -2.15
C GLN A 84 -0.40 -4.10 -3.58
N ASP A 85 -1.04 -3.52 -4.57
CA ASP A 85 -0.64 -3.63 -5.97
C ASP A 85 0.79 -3.11 -6.19
N CYS A 86 1.16 -2.02 -5.51
CA CYS A 86 2.51 -1.46 -5.60
C CYS A 86 3.56 -2.38 -4.97
N LEU A 87 3.26 -2.99 -3.83
CA LEU A 87 4.18 -3.93 -3.18
C LEU A 87 4.47 -5.13 -4.09
N GLN A 88 3.45 -5.62 -4.77
CA GLN A 88 3.62 -6.71 -5.74
C GLN A 88 4.40 -6.25 -6.97
N ALA A 89 4.02 -5.12 -7.55
CA ALA A 89 4.67 -4.59 -8.76
C ALA A 89 6.14 -4.25 -8.53
N ALA A 90 6.50 -3.82 -7.33
CA ALA A 90 7.88 -3.51 -6.95
C ALA A 90 8.71 -4.75 -6.64
N GLY A 91 8.10 -5.93 -6.57
CA GLY A 91 8.81 -7.17 -6.26
C GLY A 91 9.16 -7.31 -4.77
N VAL A 92 8.50 -6.57 -3.89
CA VAL A 92 8.70 -6.69 -2.45
C VAL A 92 7.99 -7.93 -1.93
N ILE A 93 6.76 -8.16 -2.34
CA ILE A 93 6.01 -9.40 -2.10
C ILE A 93 5.61 -10.03 -3.43
N LYS A 94 5.33 -11.31 -3.39
CA LYS A 94 4.93 -12.06 -4.56
C LYS A 94 3.44 -11.95 -4.83
N ASP A 95 2.65 -11.96 -3.75
CA ASP A 95 1.19 -11.93 -3.85
C ASP A 95 0.60 -11.36 -2.54
N ASP A 96 -0.52 -10.64 -2.65
CA ASP A 96 -1.19 -10.06 -1.48
C ASP A 96 -1.77 -11.11 -0.52
N SER A 97 -1.93 -12.37 -0.98
CA SER A 97 -2.30 -13.47 -0.10
C SER A 97 -1.27 -13.79 0.99
N GLN A 98 -0.05 -13.26 0.87
CA GLN A 98 0.98 -13.38 1.91
C GLN A 98 0.65 -12.56 3.16
N ILE A 99 -0.25 -11.58 3.04
CA ILE A 99 -0.60 -10.68 4.13
C ILE A 99 -1.62 -11.37 5.04
N ASP A 100 -1.16 -11.78 6.23
CA ASP A 100 -2.00 -12.44 7.24
C ASP A 100 -2.55 -11.46 8.26
N LYS A 101 -1.97 -10.27 8.36
CA LYS A 101 -2.39 -9.26 9.31
C LYS A 101 -2.43 -7.91 8.60
N LEU A 102 -3.55 -7.23 8.72
CA LEU A 102 -3.75 -5.91 8.14
C LEU A 102 -4.22 -4.97 9.25
N VAL A 103 -3.45 -3.92 9.51
CA VAL A 103 -3.80 -2.90 10.49
C VAL A 103 -3.99 -1.59 9.76
N LEU A 104 -5.15 -1.00 9.89
CA LEU A 104 -5.53 0.25 9.25
C LEU A 104 -5.89 1.28 10.33
N GLU A 105 -5.27 2.45 10.26
CA GLU A 105 -5.57 3.55 11.16
C GLU A 105 -5.70 4.84 10.35
N ARG A 106 -6.61 5.69 10.78
CA ARG A 106 -6.81 7.00 10.18
C ARG A 106 -6.93 8.05 11.28
N VAL A 107 -6.20 9.15 11.11
CA VAL A 107 -6.33 10.33 11.97
C VAL A 107 -6.58 11.56 11.11
N TYR A 108 -7.10 12.60 11.71
CA TYR A 108 -7.30 13.89 11.07
C TYR A 108 -6.17 14.83 11.51
N GLY A 109 -5.39 15.28 10.55
CA GLY A 109 -4.22 16.13 10.80
C GLY A 109 -4.20 17.33 9.87
N ASN A 110 -3.03 17.94 9.72
CA ASN A 110 -2.86 19.15 8.92
C ASN A 110 -2.58 18.86 7.45
N GLU A 111 -2.17 17.65 7.12
CA GLU A 111 -1.80 17.26 5.76
C GLU A 111 -2.28 15.84 5.46
N ASP A 112 -2.52 15.59 4.19
CA ASP A 112 -2.74 14.23 3.71
C ASP A 112 -1.40 13.51 3.65
N ARG A 113 -1.28 12.41 4.38
CA ARG A 113 -0.07 11.57 4.41
C ARG A 113 -0.44 10.11 4.53
N THR A 114 0.44 9.28 4.01
CA THR A 114 0.30 7.82 4.09
C THR A 114 1.61 7.22 4.61
N PHE A 115 1.49 6.36 5.62
CA PHE A 115 2.62 5.62 6.17
C PHE A 115 2.37 4.14 5.95
N ILE A 116 3.36 3.45 5.39
CA ILE A 116 3.27 2.05 5.00
C ILE A 116 4.38 1.30 5.72
N THR A 117 4.02 0.28 6.49
CA THR A 117 4.99 -0.61 7.13
C THR A 117 4.63 -2.04 6.79
N LEU A 118 5.56 -2.74 6.14
CA LEU A 118 5.45 -4.16 5.89
C LEU A 118 6.41 -4.89 6.82
N SER A 119 5.92 -5.89 7.51
CA SER A 119 6.71 -6.67 8.47
C SER A 119 6.59 -8.15 8.18
N GLU A 120 7.66 -8.89 8.44
CA GLU A 120 7.62 -10.34 8.47
C GLU A 120 6.96 -10.80 9.76
N ILE A 121 6.03 -11.72 9.66
CA ILE A 121 5.44 -12.37 10.82
C ILE A 121 6.29 -13.59 11.13
N ILE A 122 6.92 -13.56 12.29
CA ILE A 122 7.77 -14.66 12.76
C ILE A 122 6.91 -15.51 13.67
N GLN A 123 6.65 -16.72 13.22
CA GLN A 123 5.94 -17.71 14.04
C GLN A 123 6.93 -18.48 14.87
N GLU A 124 6.70 -18.50 16.20
CA GLU A 124 7.40 -19.38 17.08
C GLU A 124 6.81 -20.77 16.90
N GLY A 125 7.59 -21.64 16.31
CA GLY A 125 7.18 -22.98 15.96
C GLY A 125 7.14 -23.96 17.09
#